data_002f38db89e417fa4d4c70beaa436273
#
_entry.id   002f38db89e417fa4d4c70beaa436273
#
_cell.length_a   1.000
_cell.length_b   1.000
_cell.length_c   1.000
_cell.angle_alpha   90.00
_cell.angle_beta   90.00
_cell.angle_gamma   90.00
#
_symmetry.space_group_name_H-M   'P 1'
#
loop_
_entity.id
_entity.type
_entity.pdbx_description
1 polymer ?
#
loop_
_entity_poly.entity_id
_entity_poly.type
_entity_poly.pdbx_seq_one_letter_code
_entity_poly.pdbx_strand_id
1 'polypeptide(L)'
;MKGYTGVLPDGEAVHYVDKKRWFWLLSVTYPLQVFIPLWLHSATGNELWFVLPFVINFVLLPLLDALIGEDENNPPEAVLMQLEQDRYYRYLTWMTVPLHFIALVACAVYAGTQSLSWWAFVLLALLTGLISGLAINTAHELGHKNSRIEKWLARLTLAVPAYGHFTVEHNRGHHLTVSTPEDCASARMGESIYRFAMREIPGAFRRGWQLERERLASRNLPLWHYSNPILQSYAVSALLTVLLLAWAGWLTIPFLLLHHAAAYWQLTSAHYLEHYGLLRQKSDNGRYERGAPPQSWNSNHGLSNRVLVHLERHSDPHAHPLRRSQSLRHAEDLPS
;
A
#
# COMPACT_ATOMS: atom_id res chain seq x y z
N MET A 1 -13.25 9.27 -21.13
CA MET A 1 -13.71 10.10 -20.00
C MET A 1 -15.12 9.66 -19.62
N LYS A 2 -15.47 9.65 -18.35
CA LYS A 2 -16.82 9.33 -17.85
C LYS A 2 -17.33 10.50 -17.02
N GLY A 3 -18.58 10.93 -17.26
CA GLY A 3 -19.23 11.99 -16.52
C GLY A 3 -20.10 11.44 -15.39
N TYR A 4 -20.19 12.18 -14.32
CA TYR A 4 -21.05 11.95 -13.17
C TYR A 4 -21.82 13.24 -12.87
N THR A 5 -23.07 13.12 -12.41
CA THR A 5 -23.91 14.27 -12.10
C THR A 5 -24.44 14.11 -10.67
N GLY A 6 -24.14 15.07 -9.82
CA GLY A 6 -24.66 15.17 -8.47
C GLY A 6 -25.55 16.38 -8.29
N VAL A 7 -26.23 16.48 -7.17
CA VAL A 7 -27.06 17.63 -6.77
C VAL A 7 -26.55 18.13 -5.44
N LEU A 8 -26.24 19.42 -5.37
CA LEU A 8 -25.86 20.09 -4.12
C LEU A 8 -27.08 20.26 -3.20
N PRO A 9 -26.88 20.55 -1.90
CA PRO A 9 -27.97 20.75 -0.94
C PRO A 9 -28.94 21.91 -1.30
N ASP A 10 -28.47 22.86 -2.09
CA ASP A 10 -29.26 23.99 -2.62
C ASP A 10 -30.06 23.66 -3.89
N GLY A 11 -29.92 22.42 -4.41
CA GLY A 11 -30.62 21.94 -5.60
C GLY A 11 -29.86 22.16 -6.91
N GLU A 12 -28.69 22.78 -6.88
CA GLU A 12 -27.87 22.97 -8.10
C GLU A 12 -27.26 21.64 -8.58
N ALA A 13 -27.32 21.40 -9.88
CA ALA A 13 -26.71 20.22 -10.51
C ALA A 13 -25.22 20.45 -10.79
N VAL A 14 -24.39 19.58 -10.24
CA VAL A 14 -22.93 19.59 -10.47
C VAL A 14 -22.54 18.47 -11.41
N HIS A 15 -21.81 18.81 -12.46
CA HIS A 15 -21.24 17.86 -13.42
C HIS A 15 -19.74 17.70 -13.19
N TYR A 16 -19.31 16.46 -12.99
CA TYR A 16 -17.91 16.10 -12.86
C TYR A 16 -17.50 15.12 -13.97
N VAL A 17 -16.44 15.45 -14.68
CA VAL A 17 -15.85 14.56 -15.69
C VAL A 17 -14.55 13.99 -15.16
N ASP A 18 -14.51 12.68 -15.01
CA ASP A 18 -13.30 11.99 -14.62
C ASP A 18 -12.33 11.91 -15.80
N LYS A 19 -11.40 12.84 -15.82
CA LYS A 19 -10.32 12.94 -16.83
C LYS A 19 -9.22 11.91 -16.60
N LYS A 20 -9.15 11.33 -15.39
CA LYS A 20 -8.07 10.46 -14.92
C LYS A 20 -8.36 8.98 -15.15
N ARG A 21 -9.57 8.61 -15.56
CA ARG A 21 -10.06 7.23 -15.63
C ARG A 21 -9.05 6.26 -16.28
N TRP A 22 -8.45 6.63 -17.39
CA TRP A 22 -7.48 5.79 -18.10
C TRP A 22 -6.12 5.71 -17.41
N PHE A 23 -5.73 6.75 -16.69
CA PHE A 23 -4.46 6.77 -15.96
C PHE A 23 -4.44 5.79 -14.79
N TRP A 24 -5.60 5.37 -14.28
CA TRP A 24 -5.69 4.32 -13.26
C TRP A 24 -5.17 2.96 -13.73
N LEU A 25 -5.04 2.75 -15.04
CA LEU A 25 -4.36 1.57 -15.59
C LEU A 25 -2.88 1.51 -15.18
N LEU A 26 -2.25 2.63 -14.84
CA LEU A 26 -0.87 2.67 -14.37
C LEU A 26 -0.69 1.84 -13.10
N SER A 27 -1.64 1.88 -12.17
CA SER A 27 -1.59 1.06 -10.94
C SER A 27 -1.63 -0.44 -11.24
N VAL A 28 -2.35 -0.85 -12.27
CA VAL A 28 -2.43 -2.26 -12.72
C VAL A 28 -1.17 -2.67 -13.46
N THR A 29 -0.61 -1.78 -14.29
CA THR A 29 0.59 -2.10 -15.08
C THR A 29 1.87 -2.02 -14.25
N TYR A 30 1.86 -1.33 -13.12
CA TYR A 30 3.04 -1.14 -12.29
C TYR A 30 3.71 -2.44 -11.83
N PRO A 31 3.00 -3.48 -11.34
CA PRO A 31 3.62 -4.75 -11.00
C PRO A 31 4.28 -5.47 -12.20
N LEU A 32 3.84 -5.16 -13.41
CA LEU A 32 4.34 -5.79 -14.63
C LEU A 32 5.71 -5.23 -15.09
N GLN A 33 6.17 -4.12 -14.52
CA GLN A 33 7.47 -3.53 -14.87
C GLN A 33 8.64 -4.49 -14.64
N VAL A 34 8.51 -5.50 -13.75
CA VAL A 34 9.55 -6.52 -13.52
C VAL A 34 9.87 -7.32 -14.78
N PHE A 35 8.92 -7.50 -15.68
CA PHE A 35 9.11 -8.28 -16.90
C PHE A 35 10.04 -7.58 -17.90
N ILE A 36 10.17 -6.27 -17.83
CA ILE A 36 11.06 -5.50 -18.71
C ILE A 36 12.53 -5.93 -18.51
N PRO A 37 13.12 -5.81 -17.29
CA PRO A 37 14.50 -6.24 -17.07
C PRO A 37 14.69 -7.76 -17.23
N LEU A 38 13.70 -8.59 -16.86
CA LEU A 38 13.79 -10.03 -17.06
C LEU A 38 13.91 -10.38 -18.55
N TRP A 39 13.06 -9.77 -19.38
CA TRP A 39 13.09 -9.97 -20.84
C TRP A 39 14.38 -9.44 -21.46
N LEU A 40 14.79 -8.22 -21.13
CA LEU A 40 16.01 -7.60 -21.67
C LEU A 40 17.26 -8.38 -21.27
N HIS A 41 17.34 -8.84 -20.00
CA HIS A 41 18.45 -9.69 -19.58
C HIS A 41 18.45 -11.04 -20.32
N SER A 42 17.30 -11.69 -20.46
CA SER A 42 17.19 -12.95 -21.20
C SER A 42 17.60 -12.81 -22.68
N ALA A 43 17.33 -11.65 -23.29
CA ALA A 43 17.65 -11.39 -24.69
C ALA A 43 19.12 -11.00 -24.93
N THR A 44 19.77 -10.33 -23.95
CA THR A 44 21.08 -9.71 -24.14
C THR A 44 22.19 -10.26 -23.25
N GLY A 45 21.84 -10.99 -22.18
CA GLY A 45 22.78 -11.41 -21.14
C GLY A 45 23.30 -10.27 -20.26
N ASN A 46 22.83 -9.03 -20.46
CA ASN A 46 23.34 -7.86 -19.74
C ASN A 46 22.53 -7.61 -18.45
N GLU A 47 23.17 -7.81 -17.31
CA GLU A 47 22.56 -7.65 -15.98
C GLU A 47 22.27 -6.18 -15.61
N LEU A 48 22.86 -5.20 -16.30
CA LEU A 48 22.58 -3.77 -16.05
C LEU A 48 21.09 -3.40 -16.25
N TRP A 49 20.34 -4.23 -16.98
CA TRP A 49 18.90 -4.04 -17.13
C TRP A 49 18.14 -4.09 -15.80
N PHE A 50 18.65 -4.75 -14.77
CA PHE A 50 18.03 -4.76 -13.44
C PHE A 50 18.10 -3.39 -12.73
N VAL A 51 18.94 -2.45 -13.19
CA VAL A 51 18.98 -1.07 -12.70
C VAL A 51 17.84 -0.23 -13.30
N LEU A 52 17.37 -0.56 -14.50
CA LEU A 52 16.38 0.25 -15.25
C LEU A 52 15.12 0.58 -14.43
N PRO A 53 14.47 -0.37 -13.72
CA PRO A 53 13.28 -0.03 -12.94
C PRO A 53 13.56 0.94 -11.78
N PHE A 54 14.75 0.92 -11.21
CA PHE A 54 15.13 1.90 -10.18
C PHE A 54 15.27 3.30 -10.79
N VAL A 55 15.85 3.42 -11.97
CA VAL A 55 15.90 4.69 -12.70
C VAL A 55 14.49 5.18 -13.04
N ILE A 56 13.59 4.29 -13.47
CA ILE A 56 12.19 4.66 -13.75
C ILE A 56 11.50 5.18 -12.49
N ASN A 57 11.61 4.47 -11.36
CA ASN A 57 10.86 4.80 -10.15
C ASN A 57 11.46 5.95 -9.34
N PHE A 58 12.78 6.10 -9.30
CA PHE A 58 13.45 7.08 -8.44
C PHE A 58 14.02 8.30 -9.18
N VAL A 59 14.05 8.27 -10.52
CA VAL A 59 14.52 9.41 -11.32
C VAL A 59 13.43 9.86 -12.29
N LEU A 60 12.95 8.98 -13.17
CA LEU A 60 12.02 9.36 -14.23
C LEU A 60 10.65 9.74 -13.67
N LEU A 61 10.09 8.94 -12.76
CA LEU A 61 8.77 9.20 -12.18
C LEU A 61 8.74 10.55 -11.41
N PRO A 62 9.69 10.86 -10.50
CA PRO A 62 9.74 12.18 -9.85
C PRO A 62 9.95 13.34 -10.82
N LEU A 63 10.76 13.17 -11.87
CA LEU A 63 10.95 14.20 -12.89
C LEU A 63 9.67 14.45 -13.69
N LEU A 64 8.94 13.40 -14.03
CA LEU A 64 7.66 13.53 -14.71
C LEU A 64 6.60 14.18 -13.80
N ASP A 65 6.57 13.87 -12.51
CA ASP A 65 5.70 14.56 -11.55
C ASP A 65 6.02 16.06 -11.46
N ALA A 66 7.30 16.41 -11.39
CA ALA A 66 7.71 17.81 -11.38
C ALA A 66 7.32 18.57 -12.66
N LEU A 67 7.26 17.88 -13.81
CA LEU A 67 6.87 18.48 -15.10
C LEU A 67 5.34 18.54 -15.26
N ILE A 68 4.61 17.54 -14.80
CA ILE A 68 3.14 17.44 -14.91
C ILE A 68 2.45 18.32 -13.88
N GLY A 69 3.06 18.45 -12.69
CA GLY A 69 2.50 19.22 -11.58
C GLY A 69 1.43 18.48 -10.81
N GLU A 70 0.65 19.23 -10.05
CA GLU A 70 -0.38 18.72 -9.15
C GLU A 70 -1.69 18.37 -9.85
N ASP A 71 -2.46 17.51 -9.23
CA ASP A 71 -3.78 17.10 -9.70
C ASP A 71 -4.88 17.97 -9.09
N GLU A 72 -5.26 19.03 -9.79
CA GLU A 72 -6.32 19.96 -9.39
C GLU A 72 -7.74 19.37 -9.53
N ASN A 73 -7.89 18.19 -10.17
CA ASN A 73 -9.21 17.62 -10.45
C ASN A 73 -9.76 16.84 -9.25
N ASN A 74 -10.30 17.58 -8.28
CA ASN A 74 -10.94 17.06 -7.08
C ASN A 74 -12.42 16.70 -7.36
N PRO A 75 -12.91 15.50 -7.06
CA PRO A 75 -14.33 15.19 -7.26
C PRO A 75 -15.20 15.94 -6.25
N PRO A 76 -16.25 16.64 -6.69
CA PRO A 76 -17.22 17.27 -5.78
C PRO A 76 -17.93 16.24 -4.89
N GLU A 77 -18.26 16.61 -3.66
CA GLU A 77 -18.93 15.72 -2.69
C GLU A 77 -20.24 15.12 -3.25
N ALA A 78 -20.99 15.91 -4.01
CA ALA A 78 -22.27 15.51 -4.61
C ALA A 78 -22.16 14.33 -5.60
N VAL A 79 -20.98 14.05 -6.17
CA VAL A 79 -20.77 12.95 -7.13
C VAL A 79 -20.08 11.73 -6.53
N LEU A 80 -19.57 11.81 -5.30
CA LEU A 80 -18.74 10.74 -4.71
C LEU A 80 -19.47 9.40 -4.66
N MET A 81 -20.76 9.39 -4.28
CA MET A 81 -21.54 8.15 -4.22
C MET A 81 -21.58 7.42 -5.57
N GLN A 82 -21.79 8.15 -6.67
CA GLN A 82 -21.83 7.57 -8.00
C GLN A 82 -20.44 7.09 -8.46
N LEU A 83 -19.40 7.86 -8.11
CA LEU A 83 -18.02 7.53 -8.42
C LEU A 83 -17.58 6.24 -7.69
N GLU A 84 -17.97 6.08 -6.42
CA GLU A 84 -17.69 4.88 -5.62
C GLU A 84 -18.42 3.63 -6.12
N GLN A 85 -19.60 3.80 -6.71
CA GLN A 85 -20.36 2.71 -7.31
C GLN A 85 -19.80 2.25 -8.66
N ASP A 86 -18.90 3.00 -9.26
CA ASP A 86 -18.30 2.60 -10.53
C ASP A 86 -17.40 1.37 -10.37
N ARG A 87 -17.86 0.25 -10.93
CA ARG A 87 -17.17 -1.05 -10.86
C ARG A 87 -15.81 -1.07 -11.55
N TYR A 88 -15.55 -0.14 -12.48
CA TYR A 88 -14.27 -0.05 -13.18
C TYR A 88 -13.08 0.02 -12.21
N TYR A 89 -13.11 0.95 -11.27
CA TYR A 89 -12.04 1.14 -10.29
C TYR A 89 -11.89 -0.07 -9.37
N ARG A 90 -13.02 -0.64 -8.95
CA ARG A 90 -13.01 -1.86 -8.12
C ARG A 90 -12.32 -3.01 -8.83
N TYR A 91 -12.64 -3.24 -10.11
CA TYR A 91 -12.01 -4.32 -10.87
C TYR A 91 -10.53 -4.06 -11.14
N LEU A 92 -10.12 -2.81 -11.38
CA LEU A 92 -8.71 -2.47 -11.49
C LEU A 92 -7.95 -2.84 -10.21
N THR A 93 -8.45 -2.41 -9.04
CA THR A 93 -7.84 -2.76 -7.76
C THR A 93 -7.80 -4.28 -7.53
N TRP A 94 -8.85 -5.02 -7.90
CA TRP A 94 -8.85 -6.48 -7.79
C TRP A 94 -7.83 -7.15 -8.72
N MET A 95 -7.66 -6.62 -9.92
CA MET A 95 -6.69 -7.16 -10.89
C MET A 95 -5.23 -6.99 -10.45
N THR A 96 -4.91 -6.01 -9.63
CA THR A 96 -3.54 -5.87 -9.11
C THR A 96 -3.12 -7.05 -8.24
N VAL A 97 -4.07 -7.69 -7.54
CA VAL A 97 -3.79 -8.81 -6.63
C VAL A 97 -3.07 -9.97 -7.33
N PRO A 98 -3.63 -10.61 -8.37
CA PRO A 98 -2.93 -11.68 -9.07
C PRO A 98 -1.63 -11.21 -9.73
N LEU A 99 -1.55 -9.96 -10.16
CA LEU A 99 -0.33 -9.43 -10.79
C LEU A 99 0.84 -9.34 -9.82
N HIS A 100 0.60 -9.01 -8.54
CA HIS A 100 1.65 -9.06 -7.51
C HIS A 100 2.17 -10.49 -7.27
N PHE A 101 1.28 -11.49 -7.27
CA PHE A 101 1.72 -12.90 -7.20
C PHE A 101 2.54 -13.31 -8.41
N ILE A 102 2.07 -12.95 -9.61
CA ILE A 102 2.78 -13.27 -10.86
C ILE A 102 4.16 -12.61 -10.88
N ALA A 103 4.27 -11.34 -10.46
CA ALA A 103 5.54 -10.62 -10.38
C ALA A 103 6.51 -11.31 -9.40
N LEU A 104 6.05 -11.64 -8.17
CA LEU A 104 6.88 -12.33 -7.19
C LEU A 104 7.33 -13.69 -7.69
N VAL A 105 6.42 -14.51 -8.20
CA VAL A 105 6.75 -15.88 -8.70
C VAL A 105 7.73 -15.79 -9.85
N ALA A 106 7.49 -14.93 -10.84
CA ALA A 106 8.39 -14.78 -11.98
C ALA A 106 9.80 -14.37 -11.56
N CYS A 107 9.93 -13.37 -10.69
CA CYS A 107 11.24 -12.90 -10.22
C CYS A 107 11.95 -13.93 -9.34
N ALA A 108 11.25 -14.59 -8.41
CA ALA A 108 11.84 -15.59 -7.54
C ALA A 108 12.31 -16.84 -8.33
N VAL A 109 11.48 -17.30 -9.27
CA VAL A 109 11.87 -18.43 -10.15
C VAL A 109 13.04 -18.01 -11.05
N TYR A 110 13.02 -16.82 -11.62
CA TYR A 110 14.12 -16.31 -12.43
C TYR A 110 15.41 -16.24 -11.63
N ALA A 111 15.38 -15.67 -10.42
CA ALA A 111 16.54 -15.56 -9.54
C ALA A 111 17.08 -16.94 -9.09
N GLY A 112 16.22 -17.95 -8.94
CA GLY A 112 16.63 -19.30 -8.53
C GLY A 112 17.10 -20.19 -9.67
N THR A 113 16.73 -19.89 -10.92
CA THR A 113 17.03 -20.75 -12.09
C THR A 113 18.05 -20.16 -13.06
N GLN A 114 18.31 -18.84 -12.99
CA GLN A 114 19.32 -18.20 -13.83
C GLN A 114 20.62 -17.98 -13.05
N SER A 115 21.74 -18.06 -13.77
CA SER A 115 23.06 -17.77 -13.20
C SER A 115 23.28 -16.26 -13.15
N LEU A 116 22.75 -15.62 -12.11
CA LEU A 116 22.93 -14.18 -11.88
C LEU A 116 24.17 -13.92 -11.02
N SER A 117 24.86 -12.80 -11.29
CA SER A 117 25.83 -12.29 -10.33
C SER A 117 25.13 -11.92 -9.02
N TRP A 118 25.88 -11.88 -7.91
CA TRP A 118 25.30 -11.57 -6.58
C TRP A 118 24.58 -10.21 -6.54
N TRP A 119 25.12 -9.19 -7.22
CA TRP A 119 24.52 -7.85 -7.24
C TRP A 119 23.23 -7.80 -8.08
N ALA A 120 23.18 -8.52 -9.21
CA ALA A 120 21.97 -8.62 -10.02
C ALA A 120 20.85 -9.37 -9.29
N PHE A 121 21.20 -10.45 -8.58
CA PHE A 121 20.29 -11.17 -7.69
C PHE A 121 19.70 -10.24 -6.60
N VAL A 122 20.58 -9.47 -5.93
CA VAL A 122 20.14 -8.51 -4.89
C VAL A 122 19.23 -7.43 -5.48
N LEU A 123 19.63 -6.84 -6.62
CA LEU A 123 18.79 -5.82 -7.27
C LEU A 123 17.42 -6.37 -7.67
N LEU A 124 17.36 -7.59 -8.21
CA LEU A 124 16.09 -8.21 -8.58
C LEU A 124 15.21 -8.48 -7.36
N ALA A 125 15.78 -8.93 -6.25
CA ALA A 125 15.05 -9.15 -5.00
C ALA A 125 14.52 -7.81 -4.41
N LEU A 126 15.36 -6.76 -4.39
CA LEU A 126 14.98 -5.43 -3.93
C LEU A 126 13.90 -4.81 -4.82
N LEU A 127 14.05 -4.90 -6.14
CA LEU A 127 13.03 -4.42 -7.09
C LEU A 127 11.69 -5.10 -6.84
N THR A 128 11.70 -6.44 -6.71
CA THR A 128 10.46 -7.19 -6.46
C THR A 128 9.84 -6.78 -5.13
N GLY A 129 10.66 -6.50 -4.11
CA GLY A 129 10.22 -6.00 -2.81
C GLY A 129 9.60 -4.60 -2.89
N LEU A 130 10.20 -3.67 -3.64
CA LEU A 130 9.63 -2.34 -3.88
C LEU A 130 8.24 -2.42 -4.53
N ILE A 131 8.10 -3.29 -5.53
CA ILE A 131 6.80 -3.53 -6.18
C ILE A 131 5.79 -4.14 -5.22
N SER A 132 6.24 -5.01 -4.33
CA SER A 132 5.39 -5.60 -3.29
C SER A 132 5.06 -4.64 -2.14
N GLY A 133 5.77 -3.53 -1.99
CA GLY A 133 5.34 -2.41 -1.16
C GLY A 133 4.00 -1.84 -1.67
N LEU A 134 3.82 -1.72 -3.00
CA LEU A 134 2.53 -1.35 -3.59
C LEU A 134 1.44 -2.42 -3.37
N ALA A 135 1.80 -3.68 -3.18
CA ALA A 135 0.84 -4.70 -2.75
C ALA A 135 0.28 -4.40 -1.37
N ILE A 136 1.09 -3.89 -0.43
CA ILE A 136 0.60 -3.46 0.89
C ILE A 136 -0.38 -2.30 0.74
N ASN A 137 -0.10 -1.32 -0.13
CA ASN A 137 -1.02 -0.23 -0.44
C ASN A 137 -2.34 -0.72 -1.08
N THR A 138 -2.28 -1.68 -2.01
CA THR A 138 -3.49 -2.35 -2.54
C THR A 138 -4.30 -3.03 -1.43
N ALA A 139 -3.61 -3.70 -0.51
CA ALA A 139 -4.25 -4.35 0.65
C ALA A 139 -4.82 -3.33 1.64
N HIS A 140 -4.21 -2.15 1.79
CA HIS A 140 -4.72 -1.02 2.55
C HIS A 140 -6.08 -0.59 2.01
N GLU A 141 -6.17 -0.27 0.71
CA GLU A 141 -7.44 0.09 0.05
C GLU A 141 -8.51 -1.00 0.23
N LEU A 142 -8.18 -2.26 -0.04
CA LEU A 142 -9.11 -3.39 0.06
C LEU A 142 -9.50 -3.69 1.51
N GLY A 143 -8.59 -3.51 2.46
CA GLY A 143 -8.77 -3.79 3.87
C GLY A 143 -9.78 -2.88 4.56
N HIS A 144 -9.96 -1.67 4.07
CA HIS A 144 -10.96 -0.71 4.55
C HIS A 144 -12.39 -1.04 4.11
N LYS A 145 -12.57 -1.90 3.11
CA LYS A 145 -13.92 -2.14 2.56
C LYS A 145 -14.70 -3.19 3.37
N ASN A 146 -16.03 -3.04 3.38
CA ASN A 146 -16.91 -3.95 4.12
C ASN A 146 -17.16 -5.30 3.42
N SER A 147 -16.88 -5.37 2.10
CA SER A 147 -17.07 -6.56 1.29
C SER A 147 -16.20 -7.73 1.76
N ARG A 148 -16.79 -8.92 1.90
CA ARG A 148 -16.06 -10.14 2.23
C ARG A 148 -14.99 -10.49 1.20
N ILE A 149 -15.27 -10.27 -0.07
CA ILE A 149 -14.34 -10.52 -1.18
C ILE A 149 -13.13 -9.61 -1.03
N GLU A 150 -13.32 -8.31 -0.82
CA GLU A 150 -12.24 -7.33 -0.71
C GLU A 150 -11.36 -7.61 0.52
N LYS A 151 -11.96 -8.01 1.64
CA LYS A 151 -11.22 -8.46 2.83
C LYS A 151 -10.38 -9.71 2.59
N TRP A 152 -10.85 -10.65 1.76
CA TRP A 152 -10.07 -11.81 1.37
C TRP A 152 -8.95 -11.44 0.40
N LEU A 153 -9.23 -10.60 -0.59
CA LEU A 153 -8.23 -10.08 -1.50
C LEU A 153 -7.12 -9.32 -0.75
N ALA A 154 -7.47 -8.51 0.26
CA ALA A 154 -6.48 -7.85 1.12
C ALA A 154 -5.54 -8.85 1.81
N ARG A 155 -6.08 -9.94 2.39
CA ARG A 155 -5.26 -10.99 3.04
C ARG A 155 -4.36 -11.71 2.05
N LEU A 156 -4.86 -12.02 0.86
CA LEU A 156 -4.07 -12.61 -0.22
C LEU A 156 -2.95 -11.66 -0.64
N THR A 157 -3.27 -10.39 -0.85
CA THR A 157 -2.28 -9.39 -1.26
C THR A 157 -1.17 -9.24 -0.21
N LEU A 158 -1.51 -9.23 1.08
CA LEU A 158 -0.53 -9.17 2.19
C LEU A 158 0.32 -10.44 2.32
N ALA A 159 -0.13 -11.54 1.75
CA ALA A 159 0.67 -12.77 1.73
C ALA A 159 1.90 -12.65 0.82
N VAL A 160 1.87 -11.78 -0.19
CA VAL A 160 2.99 -11.55 -1.12
C VAL A 160 4.22 -11.01 -0.37
N PRO A 161 4.15 -9.88 0.38
CA PRO A 161 5.25 -9.39 1.20
C PRO A 161 5.35 -10.08 2.57
N ALA A 162 4.54 -11.09 2.88
CA ALA A 162 4.43 -11.71 4.21
C ALA A 162 4.15 -10.69 5.34
N TYR A 163 3.22 -9.75 5.13
CA TYR A 163 2.87 -8.69 6.07
C TYR A 163 1.44 -8.81 6.60
N GLY A 164 1.01 -10.05 6.91
CA GLY A 164 -0.36 -10.44 7.18
C GLY A 164 -1.06 -9.76 8.37
N HIS A 165 -0.32 -9.13 9.27
CA HIS A 165 -0.87 -8.41 10.42
C HIS A 165 -1.36 -6.99 10.07
N PHE A 166 -0.97 -6.44 8.92
CA PHE A 166 -1.17 -5.04 8.55
C PHE A 166 -2.62 -4.57 8.69
N THR A 167 -3.58 -5.21 8.01
CA THR A 167 -4.98 -4.72 8.05
C THR A 167 -5.61 -4.76 9.44
N VAL A 168 -5.15 -5.65 10.33
CA VAL A 168 -5.62 -5.70 11.72
C VAL A 168 -5.06 -4.54 12.52
N GLU A 169 -3.75 -4.34 12.44
CA GLU A 169 -3.06 -3.26 13.12
C GLU A 169 -3.51 -1.90 12.58
N HIS A 170 -3.48 -1.71 11.27
CA HIS A 170 -3.82 -0.46 10.62
C HIS A 170 -5.25 0.00 10.92
N ASN A 171 -6.26 -0.85 10.68
CA ASN A 171 -7.65 -0.45 10.84
C ASN A 171 -8.12 -0.36 12.31
N ARG A 172 -7.51 -1.10 13.22
CA ARG A 172 -7.96 -1.23 14.60
C ARG A 172 -6.96 -0.68 15.63
N GLY A 173 -5.74 -0.39 15.20
CA GLY A 173 -4.68 0.23 15.96
C GLY A 173 -4.40 1.65 15.46
N HIS A 174 -3.69 1.75 14.34
CA HIS A 174 -3.21 3.00 13.78
C HIS A 174 -4.33 4.06 13.58
N HIS A 175 -5.42 3.75 12.87
CA HIS A 175 -6.51 4.70 12.68
C HIS A 175 -7.12 5.26 13.97
N LEU A 176 -7.09 4.50 15.06
CA LEU A 176 -7.60 4.98 16.35
C LEU A 176 -6.60 5.90 17.07
N THR A 177 -5.31 5.65 16.90
CA THR A 177 -4.24 6.30 17.67
C THR A 177 -3.25 7.08 16.81
N VAL A 178 -3.50 7.23 15.51
CA VAL A 178 -2.64 8.03 14.62
C VAL A 178 -2.31 9.39 15.25
N SER A 179 -1.07 9.84 15.09
CA SER A 179 -0.58 11.08 15.67
C SER A 179 -0.72 11.17 17.20
N THR A 180 -0.62 10.04 17.91
CA THR A 180 -0.47 10.00 19.37
C THR A 180 0.83 9.27 19.75
N PRO A 181 1.36 9.48 20.98
CA PRO A 181 2.54 8.74 21.44
C PRO A 181 2.37 7.22 21.50
N GLU A 182 1.13 6.73 21.58
CA GLU A 182 0.75 5.32 21.63
C GLU A 182 0.82 4.63 20.27
N ASP A 183 0.81 5.42 19.19
CA ASP A 183 0.87 4.87 17.84
C ASP A 183 2.30 4.52 17.42
N CYS A 184 2.53 3.27 17.03
CA CYS A 184 3.84 2.85 16.55
C CYS A 184 4.16 3.34 15.13
N ALA A 185 3.14 3.66 14.34
CA ALA A 185 3.27 4.11 12.96
C ALA A 185 3.34 5.65 12.79
N SER A 186 3.28 6.42 13.89
CA SER A 186 3.51 7.87 13.87
C SER A 186 4.94 8.22 14.24
N ALA A 187 5.68 8.86 13.32
CA ALA A 187 7.06 9.27 13.51
C ALA A 187 7.14 10.52 14.38
N ARG A 188 8.09 10.54 15.31
CA ARG A 188 8.28 11.66 16.24
C ARG A 188 9.12 12.75 15.62
N MET A 189 8.88 14.01 16.00
CA MET A 189 9.74 15.13 15.59
C MET A 189 11.21 14.85 15.98
N GLY A 190 12.13 14.96 15.02
CA GLY A 190 13.56 14.68 15.22
C GLY A 190 13.94 13.18 15.24
N GLU A 191 12.99 12.25 15.10
CA GLU A 191 13.29 10.81 14.98
C GLU A 191 13.80 10.52 13.57
N SER A 192 14.96 9.83 13.45
CA SER A 192 15.42 9.37 12.14
C SER A 192 14.59 8.19 11.63
N ILE A 193 14.47 8.04 10.32
CA ILE A 193 13.74 6.94 9.70
C ILE A 193 14.26 5.55 10.14
N TYR A 194 15.56 5.42 10.38
CA TYR A 194 16.16 4.15 10.86
C TYR A 194 15.69 3.80 12.26
N ARG A 195 15.66 4.80 13.18
CA ARG A 195 15.16 4.60 14.54
C ARG A 195 13.66 4.34 14.54
N PHE A 196 12.94 5.04 13.70
CA PHE A 196 11.51 4.82 13.48
C PHE A 196 11.23 3.39 13.02
N ALA A 197 11.92 2.89 11.99
CA ALA A 197 11.76 1.53 11.46
C ALA A 197 12.01 0.46 12.53
N MET A 198 13.06 0.63 13.36
CA MET A 198 13.36 -0.29 14.47
C MET A 198 12.24 -0.33 15.54
N ARG A 199 11.44 0.71 15.64
CA ARG A 199 10.31 0.80 16.56
C ARG A 199 8.99 0.38 15.90
N GLU A 200 8.74 0.87 14.69
CA GLU A 200 7.49 0.69 13.96
C GLU A 200 7.29 -0.77 13.54
N ILE A 201 8.24 -1.37 12.83
CA ILE A 201 8.09 -2.73 12.28
C ILE A 201 7.76 -3.77 13.38
N PRO A 202 8.54 -3.90 14.46
CA PRO A 202 8.16 -4.84 15.53
C PRO A 202 6.97 -4.37 16.35
N GLY A 203 6.72 -3.06 16.44
CA GLY A 203 5.56 -2.48 17.13
C GLY A 203 4.26 -2.84 16.44
N ALA A 204 4.16 -2.61 15.14
CA ALA A 204 3.00 -2.96 14.33
C ALA A 204 2.70 -4.46 14.37
N PHE A 205 3.74 -5.30 14.26
CA PHE A 205 3.59 -6.75 14.39
C PHE A 205 2.98 -7.14 15.74
N ARG A 206 3.58 -6.71 16.86
CA ARG A 206 3.11 -7.04 18.22
C ARG A 206 1.69 -6.56 18.45
N ARG A 207 1.41 -5.31 18.04
CA ARG A 207 0.08 -4.70 18.22
C ARG A 207 -0.99 -5.40 17.38
N GLY A 208 -0.69 -5.74 16.12
CA GLY A 208 -1.62 -6.51 15.28
C GLY A 208 -2.03 -7.83 15.92
N TRP A 209 -1.06 -8.60 16.45
CA TRP A 209 -1.33 -9.84 17.16
C TRP A 209 -2.07 -9.62 18.48
N GLN A 210 -1.77 -8.56 19.22
CA GLN A 210 -2.48 -8.23 20.45
C GLN A 210 -3.94 -7.91 20.18
N LEU A 211 -4.23 -7.02 19.22
CA LEU A 211 -5.58 -6.63 18.84
C LEU A 211 -6.41 -7.84 18.36
N GLU A 212 -5.77 -8.75 17.65
CA GLU A 212 -6.45 -9.97 17.19
C GLU A 212 -6.71 -10.95 18.32
N ARG A 213 -5.78 -11.08 19.29
CA ARG A 213 -5.97 -11.86 20.51
C ARG A 213 -7.17 -11.36 21.31
N GLU A 214 -7.27 -10.04 21.50
CA GLU A 214 -8.38 -9.40 22.23
C GLU A 214 -9.72 -9.65 21.52
N ARG A 215 -9.76 -9.53 20.17
CA ARG A 215 -10.95 -9.82 19.39
C ARG A 215 -11.40 -11.28 19.50
N LEU A 216 -10.48 -12.21 19.45
CA LEU A 216 -10.80 -13.63 19.54
C LEU A 216 -11.22 -14.00 20.96
N ALA A 217 -10.52 -13.46 21.98
CA ALA A 217 -10.86 -13.68 23.39
C ALA A 217 -12.28 -13.17 23.72
N SER A 218 -12.70 -12.01 23.18
CA SER A 218 -14.07 -11.49 23.34
C SER A 218 -15.16 -12.39 22.73
N ARG A 219 -14.76 -13.36 21.90
CA ARG A 219 -15.63 -14.37 21.29
C ARG A 219 -15.43 -15.75 21.86
N ASN A 220 -14.66 -15.89 22.94
CA ASN A 220 -14.24 -17.16 23.55
C ASN A 220 -13.53 -18.10 22.55
N LEU A 221 -12.73 -17.54 21.63
CA LEU A 221 -12.00 -18.29 20.63
C LEU A 221 -10.49 -18.24 20.91
N PRO A 222 -9.73 -19.32 20.67
CA PRO A 222 -8.28 -19.33 20.82
C PRO A 222 -7.60 -18.48 19.73
N LEU A 223 -6.40 -17.98 20.02
CA LEU A 223 -5.60 -17.17 19.09
C LEU A 223 -5.35 -17.89 17.74
N TRP A 224 -5.18 -19.21 17.79
CA TRP A 224 -4.92 -20.05 16.63
C TRP A 224 -6.19 -20.49 15.87
N HIS A 225 -7.33 -19.87 16.18
CA HIS A 225 -8.56 -20.18 15.48
C HIS A 225 -8.48 -19.79 13.98
N TYR A 226 -9.07 -20.62 13.12
CA TYR A 226 -9.04 -20.43 11.65
C TYR A 226 -9.63 -19.10 11.17
N SER A 227 -10.47 -18.44 11.96
CA SER A 227 -11.02 -17.11 11.63
C SER A 227 -10.05 -15.95 11.88
N ASN A 228 -8.83 -16.23 12.33
CA ASN A 228 -7.78 -15.22 12.50
C ASN A 228 -7.23 -14.79 11.12
N PRO A 229 -7.46 -13.54 10.68
CA PRO A 229 -7.01 -13.08 9.36
C PRO A 229 -5.49 -13.01 9.24
N ILE A 230 -4.76 -12.83 10.35
CA ILE A 230 -3.30 -12.82 10.37
C ILE A 230 -2.78 -14.21 10.00
N LEU A 231 -3.32 -15.26 10.65
CA LEU A 231 -2.94 -16.64 10.34
C LEU A 231 -3.28 -17.03 8.91
N GLN A 232 -4.44 -16.59 8.40
CA GLN A 232 -4.85 -16.88 7.03
C GLN A 232 -3.86 -16.30 6.01
N SER A 233 -3.44 -15.05 6.20
CA SER A 233 -2.46 -14.41 5.32
C SER A 233 -1.08 -15.08 5.42
N TYR A 234 -0.59 -15.35 6.63
CA TYR A 234 0.71 -16.02 6.81
C TYR A 234 0.72 -17.48 6.34
N ALA A 235 -0.41 -18.19 6.42
CA ALA A 235 -0.51 -19.53 5.85
C ALA A 235 -0.35 -19.52 4.32
N VAL A 236 -0.91 -18.51 3.63
CA VAL A 236 -0.70 -18.32 2.19
C VAL A 236 0.75 -17.96 1.90
N SER A 237 1.38 -17.09 2.70
CA SER A 237 2.81 -16.75 2.56
C SER A 237 3.70 -17.99 2.73
N ALA A 238 3.42 -18.81 3.74
CA ALA A 238 4.16 -20.04 3.99
C ALA A 238 4.00 -21.04 2.84
N LEU A 239 2.79 -21.24 2.35
CA LEU A 239 2.51 -22.09 1.19
C LEU A 239 3.28 -21.60 -0.04
N LEU A 240 3.21 -20.29 -0.33
CA LEU A 240 3.92 -19.69 -1.45
C LEU A 240 5.44 -19.88 -1.32
N THR A 241 6.01 -19.69 -0.13
CA THR A 241 7.43 -19.93 0.16
C THR A 241 7.82 -21.37 -0.11
N VAL A 242 7.03 -22.35 0.36
CA VAL A 242 7.28 -23.77 0.14
C VAL A 242 7.24 -24.11 -1.34
N LEU A 243 6.23 -23.60 -2.08
CA LEU A 243 6.11 -23.84 -3.52
C LEU A 243 7.29 -23.23 -4.30
N LEU A 244 7.69 -22.01 -3.95
CA LEU A 244 8.84 -21.35 -4.58
C LEU A 244 10.15 -22.08 -4.25
N LEU A 245 10.34 -22.53 -3.01
CA LEU A 245 11.51 -23.30 -2.60
C LEU A 245 11.61 -24.62 -3.36
N ALA A 246 10.48 -25.30 -3.53
CA ALA A 246 10.43 -26.56 -4.30
C ALA A 246 10.70 -26.35 -5.81
N TRP A 247 10.33 -25.20 -6.36
CA TRP A 247 10.50 -24.88 -7.78
C TRP A 247 11.85 -24.25 -8.10
N ALA A 248 12.24 -23.21 -7.35
CA ALA A 248 13.41 -22.37 -7.63
C ALA A 248 14.62 -22.67 -6.73
N GLY A 249 14.50 -23.64 -5.82
CA GLY A 249 15.59 -24.08 -4.96
C GLY A 249 15.90 -23.15 -3.80
N TRP A 250 17.01 -23.40 -3.11
CA TRP A 250 17.37 -22.76 -1.84
C TRP A 250 17.59 -21.23 -1.93
N LEU A 251 17.96 -20.71 -3.12
CA LEU A 251 18.12 -19.27 -3.38
C LEU A 251 16.83 -18.48 -3.13
N THR A 252 15.67 -19.15 -3.13
CA THR A 252 14.39 -18.57 -2.73
C THR A 252 14.44 -17.92 -1.32
N ILE A 253 15.19 -18.51 -0.38
CA ILE A 253 15.24 -18.00 1.00
C ILE A 253 15.89 -16.62 1.07
N PRO A 254 17.14 -16.41 0.63
CA PRO A 254 17.74 -15.07 0.64
C PRO A 254 16.99 -14.09 -0.27
N PHE A 255 16.39 -14.54 -1.38
CA PHE A 255 15.57 -13.70 -2.24
C PHE A 255 14.36 -13.16 -1.48
N LEU A 256 13.58 -14.02 -0.83
CA LEU A 256 12.39 -13.60 -0.07
C LEU A 256 12.75 -12.73 1.13
N LEU A 257 13.87 -12.98 1.81
CA LEU A 257 14.32 -12.12 2.91
C LEU A 257 14.60 -10.68 2.43
N LEU A 258 15.32 -10.52 1.33
CA LEU A 258 15.58 -9.21 0.73
C LEU A 258 14.30 -8.55 0.21
N HIS A 259 13.46 -9.32 -0.47
CA HIS A 259 12.15 -8.89 -0.95
C HIS A 259 11.26 -8.37 0.17
N HIS A 260 11.08 -9.13 1.26
CA HIS A 260 10.25 -8.70 2.39
C HIS A 260 10.84 -7.48 3.08
N ALA A 261 12.16 -7.43 3.27
CA ALA A 261 12.83 -6.28 3.86
C ALA A 261 12.59 -4.99 3.04
N ALA A 262 12.68 -5.07 1.71
CA ALA A 262 12.42 -3.94 0.82
C ALA A 262 10.93 -3.52 0.84
N ALA A 263 10.00 -4.47 0.87
CA ALA A 263 8.57 -4.18 0.96
C ALA A 263 8.21 -3.50 2.30
N TYR A 264 8.78 -3.98 3.41
CA TYR A 264 8.57 -3.39 4.74
C TYR A 264 9.18 -1.99 4.82
N TRP A 265 10.37 -1.80 4.27
CA TRP A 265 11.01 -0.50 4.20
C TRP A 265 10.17 0.52 3.43
N GLN A 266 9.54 0.09 2.32
CA GLN A 266 8.66 0.95 1.53
C GLN A 266 7.46 1.45 2.35
N LEU A 267 6.78 0.56 3.08
CA LEU A 267 5.67 0.92 3.95
C LEU A 267 6.12 1.83 5.11
N THR A 268 7.20 1.45 5.80
CA THR A 268 7.78 2.25 6.89
C THR A 268 8.16 3.66 6.42
N SER A 269 8.69 3.79 5.18
CA SER A 269 9.00 5.09 4.61
C SER A 269 7.75 5.94 4.38
N ALA A 270 6.65 5.33 3.93
CA ALA A 270 5.37 6.00 3.77
C ALA A 270 4.84 6.49 5.13
N HIS A 271 4.70 5.62 6.12
CA HIS A 271 4.25 5.99 7.47
C HIS A 271 5.14 7.07 8.11
N TYR A 272 6.47 7.00 7.89
CA TYR A 272 7.39 8.01 8.39
C TYR A 272 7.06 9.39 7.82
N LEU A 273 6.87 9.50 6.52
CA LEU A 273 6.57 10.76 5.84
C LEU A 273 5.16 11.26 6.18
N GLU A 274 4.17 10.37 6.15
CA GLU A 274 2.76 10.71 6.35
C GLU A 274 2.46 11.28 7.74
N HIS A 275 3.21 10.88 8.77
CA HIS A 275 2.90 11.23 10.16
C HIS A 275 4.05 11.89 10.91
N TYR A 276 5.10 12.36 10.21
CA TYR A 276 6.29 12.93 10.85
C TYR A 276 5.97 14.18 11.66
N GLY A 277 6.21 14.09 12.97
CA GLY A 277 6.12 15.22 13.89
C GLY A 277 4.70 15.71 14.20
N LEU A 278 3.67 15.07 13.67
CA LEU A 278 2.28 15.45 13.91
C LEU A 278 1.78 14.84 15.23
N LEU A 279 1.07 15.64 16.04
CA LEU A 279 0.52 15.24 17.32
C LEU A 279 -0.89 15.75 17.50
N ARG A 280 -1.82 14.87 17.89
CA ARG A 280 -3.16 15.23 18.36
C ARG A 280 -3.09 15.86 19.75
N GLN A 281 -3.87 16.89 19.93
CA GLN A 281 -3.99 17.55 21.23
C GLN A 281 -4.82 16.71 22.20
N LYS A 282 -4.42 16.77 23.46
CA LYS A 282 -5.16 16.14 24.57
C LYS A 282 -6.07 17.17 25.20
N SER A 283 -7.35 16.89 25.25
CA SER A 283 -8.32 17.74 25.95
C SER A 283 -8.25 17.56 27.48
N ASP A 284 -8.82 18.49 28.24
CA ASP A 284 -8.77 18.50 29.71
C ASP A 284 -9.32 17.22 30.35
N ASN A 285 -10.20 16.49 29.65
CA ASN A 285 -10.71 15.19 30.10
C ASN A 285 -9.74 14.01 29.86
N GLY A 286 -8.51 14.29 29.39
CA GLY A 286 -7.48 13.30 29.10
C GLY A 286 -7.65 12.50 27.80
N ARG A 287 -8.64 12.83 26.98
CA ARG A 287 -8.85 12.18 25.67
C ARG A 287 -8.18 12.98 24.57
N TYR A 288 -7.64 12.29 23.59
CA TYR A 288 -7.18 12.94 22.37
C TYR A 288 -8.34 13.41 21.52
N GLU A 289 -8.17 14.51 20.80
CA GLU A 289 -9.09 14.93 19.76
C GLU A 289 -9.29 13.83 18.72
N ARG A 290 -10.40 13.89 17.99
CA ARG A 290 -10.65 12.90 16.92
C ARG A 290 -9.58 13.02 15.83
N GLY A 291 -9.24 11.89 15.21
CA GLY A 291 -8.43 11.88 14.00
C GLY A 291 -9.08 12.77 12.94
N ALA A 292 -8.30 13.67 12.38
CA ALA A 292 -8.76 14.67 11.40
C ALA A 292 -7.69 14.84 10.32
N PRO A 293 -8.03 15.39 9.15
CA PRO A 293 -7.09 15.55 8.04
C PRO A 293 -5.73 16.19 8.38
N PRO A 294 -5.62 17.18 9.33
CA PRO A 294 -4.31 17.77 9.67
C PRO A 294 -3.31 16.84 10.34
N GLN A 295 -3.67 15.63 10.70
CA GLN A 295 -2.76 14.65 11.30
C GLN A 295 -2.04 13.75 10.27
N SER A 296 -2.10 14.09 8.99
CA SER A 296 -1.33 13.44 7.95
C SER A 296 -0.80 14.46 6.94
N TRP A 297 0.49 14.33 6.60
CA TRP A 297 1.05 15.03 5.47
C TRP A 297 0.47 14.46 4.18
N ASN A 298 0.23 15.33 3.20
CA ASN A 298 -0.36 14.96 1.93
C ASN A 298 0.53 15.41 0.78
N SER A 299 0.39 14.74 -0.34
CA SER A 299 0.90 15.19 -1.62
C SER A 299 -0.19 15.02 -2.68
N ASN A 300 -0.09 15.77 -3.77
CA ASN A 300 -1.10 15.75 -4.82
C ASN A 300 -0.49 15.68 -6.21
N HIS A 301 0.68 15.04 -6.34
CA HIS A 301 1.36 14.89 -7.62
C HIS A 301 0.50 14.15 -8.66
N GLY A 302 0.62 14.60 -9.90
CA GLY A 302 -0.27 14.14 -10.96
C GLY A 302 -0.08 12.69 -11.36
N LEU A 303 1.14 12.17 -11.39
CA LEU A 303 1.46 10.85 -11.92
C LEU A 303 1.64 9.80 -10.82
N SER A 304 2.48 10.06 -9.82
CA SER A 304 2.75 9.13 -8.72
C SER A 304 1.48 8.77 -7.96
N ASN A 305 0.63 9.74 -7.70
CA ASN A 305 -0.63 9.53 -7.00
C ASN A 305 -1.55 8.51 -7.71
N ARG A 306 -1.51 8.42 -9.05
CA ARG A 306 -2.27 7.43 -9.82
C ARG A 306 -1.61 6.05 -9.81
N VAL A 307 -0.29 6.01 -9.82
CA VAL A 307 0.48 4.76 -9.64
C VAL A 307 0.21 4.19 -8.26
N LEU A 308 0.20 5.04 -7.23
CA LEU A 308 0.01 4.69 -5.82
C LEU A 308 -1.46 4.57 -5.39
N VAL A 309 -2.41 4.57 -6.33
CA VAL A 309 -3.85 4.43 -6.04
C VAL A 309 -4.35 5.52 -5.08
N HIS A 310 -3.87 6.75 -5.27
CA HIS A 310 -4.13 7.94 -4.45
C HIS A 310 -3.69 7.82 -2.97
N LEU A 311 -2.69 6.99 -2.66
CA LEU A 311 -2.14 6.89 -1.32
C LEU A 311 -1.67 8.24 -0.77
N GLU A 312 -1.13 9.11 -1.64
CA GLU A 312 -0.62 10.43 -1.26
C GLU A 312 -1.71 11.39 -0.71
N ARG A 313 -3.00 11.10 -0.95
CA ARG A 313 -4.15 11.79 -0.34
C ARG A 313 -4.52 11.17 1.00
N HIS A 314 -3.53 10.89 1.82
CA HIS A 314 -3.61 10.03 3.00
C HIS A 314 -4.50 10.59 4.12
N SER A 315 -4.69 11.88 4.21
CA SER A 315 -5.55 12.52 5.20
C SER A 315 -7.04 12.18 5.06
N ASP A 316 -7.52 11.98 3.82
CA ASP A 316 -8.94 11.70 3.57
C ASP A 316 -9.38 10.31 4.09
N PRO A 317 -8.62 9.19 3.92
CA PRO A 317 -8.91 7.92 4.55
C PRO A 317 -8.94 7.95 6.08
N HIS A 318 -8.17 8.81 6.73
CA HIS A 318 -8.24 8.97 8.19
C HIS A 318 -9.56 9.58 8.66
N ALA A 319 -10.13 10.50 7.86
CA ALA A 319 -11.44 11.08 8.13
C ALA A 319 -12.58 10.18 7.62
N HIS A 320 -12.39 9.51 6.50
CA HIS A 320 -13.41 8.75 5.77
C HIS A 320 -12.89 7.37 5.33
N PRO A 321 -12.62 6.42 6.23
CA PRO A 321 -11.92 5.17 5.92
C PRO A 321 -12.63 4.25 4.93
N LEU A 322 -13.92 4.43 4.70
CA LEU A 322 -14.68 3.63 3.74
C LEU A 322 -14.63 4.18 2.31
N ARG A 323 -14.17 5.43 2.11
CA ARG A 323 -14.03 6.03 0.77
C ARG A 323 -13.10 5.18 -0.09
N ARG A 324 -13.42 5.10 -1.37
CA ARG A 324 -12.58 4.41 -2.34
C ARG A 324 -11.53 5.36 -2.90
N SER A 325 -10.40 4.82 -3.29
CA SER A 325 -9.25 5.59 -3.78
C SER A 325 -9.61 6.62 -4.87
N GLN A 326 -10.54 6.29 -5.80
CA GLN A 326 -10.97 7.23 -6.83
C GLN A 326 -11.80 8.40 -6.29
N SER A 327 -12.33 8.28 -5.06
CA SER A 327 -13.16 9.28 -4.39
C SER A 327 -12.38 10.11 -3.37
N LEU A 328 -11.09 9.80 -3.15
CA LEU A 328 -10.26 10.54 -2.20
C LEU A 328 -10.02 11.95 -2.71
N ARG A 329 -10.15 12.89 -1.80
CA ARG A 329 -10.03 14.32 -2.08
C ARG A 329 -8.73 14.86 -1.52
N HIS A 330 -8.14 15.77 -2.26
CA HIS A 330 -7.10 16.63 -1.75
C HIS A 330 -7.75 17.79 -0.98
N ALA A 331 -7.26 18.07 0.20
CA ALA A 331 -7.71 19.21 1.01
C ALA A 331 -6.65 20.32 0.90
N GLU A 332 -7.03 21.46 0.32
CA GLU A 332 -6.13 22.57 -0.02
C GLU A 332 -5.54 23.27 1.22
N ASP A 333 -6.24 23.19 2.37
CA ASP A 333 -5.84 23.85 3.61
C ASP A 333 -4.95 23.00 4.52
N LEU A 334 -4.43 21.86 4.04
CA LEU A 334 -3.64 20.96 4.84
C LEU A 334 -2.12 21.09 4.58
N PRO A 335 -1.29 20.71 5.57
CA PRO A 335 0.15 20.65 5.38
C PRO A 335 0.49 19.68 4.23
N SER A 336 1.26 20.15 3.29
CA SER A 336 1.78 19.43 2.11
C SER A 336 3.30 19.50 2.02
#